data_cec90590974d5d51819a9ab58890702e
#
_entry.id   cec90590974d5d51819a9ab58890702e
#
_cell.length_a   1.000
_cell.length_b   1.000
_cell.length_c   1.000
_cell.angle_alpha   90.00
_cell.angle_beta   90.00
_cell.angle_gamma   90.00
#
_symmetry.space_group_name_H-M   'P 1'
#
loop_
_entity.id
_entity.type
_entity.pdbx_description
1 polymer ?
#
loop_
_entity_poly.entity_id
_entity_poly.type
_entity_poly.pdbx_seq_one_letter_code
_entity_poly.pdbx_strand_id
1 'polypeptide(L)'
;MGFKCGIIGLPNVGKSTLFNAITQSSIPAENFPFCTIEPNIGVVEVPDFRLNELQEIVRAKKVIPTTLNLVDIAGLVKGASNGEGLGNSFLSNIREMNALAHVVRCFDDNNITHVDGEINSTRDAEVINLELIFADLETLNKRKEKIEKKLRSGDKDLANEFSLIENCIKTLESGNFVNISDYSNKEDLKIIKSFQLLTAKPIFFIANVSETESSRKNLNDLWDYAKKINQEVIEVQIKLEEEIASLDEQDKKDFLELEGIEEPALNKIIKKGYEILGLDTFFTAGPNELRAWTLKRGSLAPQAAGRIHTDFERGFIKAEIISFEDYISFGGEAGSKENGKLRLEGKDYIFKDGDIAHFKFNV
;
A
#
# COMPACT_ATOMS: atom_id res chain seq x y z
N MET A 1 -5.86 13.53 -0.40
CA MET A 1 -4.50 12.98 -0.23
C MET A 1 -4.54 11.53 -0.69
N GLY A 2 -3.59 11.12 -1.56
CA GLY A 2 -3.45 9.73 -2.01
C GLY A 2 -2.89 8.84 -0.90
N PHE A 3 -3.05 7.54 -1.03
CA PHE A 3 -2.43 6.57 -0.13
C PHE A 3 -0.93 6.47 -0.43
N LYS A 4 -0.10 6.45 0.62
CA LYS A 4 1.36 6.41 0.52
C LYS A 4 1.89 5.05 0.94
N CYS A 5 2.68 4.39 0.07
CA CYS A 5 3.44 3.18 0.39
C CYS A 5 4.93 3.53 0.42
N GLY A 6 5.58 3.35 1.56
CA GLY A 6 7.00 3.64 1.73
C GLY A 6 7.87 2.44 1.36
N ILE A 7 8.89 2.66 0.53
CA ILE A 7 9.92 1.65 0.22
C ILE A 7 11.01 1.77 1.29
N ILE A 8 11.23 0.71 2.06
CA ILE A 8 12.23 0.63 3.13
C ILE A 8 13.18 -0.53 2.91
N GLY A 9 14.29 -0.57 3.63
CA GLY A 9 15.30 -1.63 3.59
C GLY A 9 16.70 -1.12 3.88
N LEU A 10 17.66 -2.02 4.04
CA LEU A 10 19.06 -1.69 4.26
C LEU A 10 19.67 -0.93 3.06
N PRO A 11 20.82 -0.26 3.21
CA PRO A 11 21.57 0.28 2.08
C PRO A 11 21.94 -0.80 1.05
N ASN A 12 22.01 -0.43 -0.22
CA ASN A 12 22.47 -1.28 -1.33
C ASN A 12 21.63 -2.55 -1.58
N VAL A 13 20.35 -2.57 -1.18
CA VAL A 13 19.42 -3.68 -1.47
C VAL A 13 18.63 -3.52 -2.76
N GLY A 14 18.73 -2.34 -3.43
CA GLY A 14 18.02 -2.03 -4.68
C GLY A 14 16.78 -1.13 -4.55
N LYS A 15 16.57 -0.44 -3.41
CA LYS A 15 15.40 0.44 -3.19
C LYS A 15 15.23 1.52 -4.27
N SER A 16 16.28 2.32 -4.50
CA SER A 16 16.20 3.42 -5.47
C SER A 16 16.13 2.92 -6.91
N THR A 17 16.76 1.78 -7.22
CA THR A 17 16.59 1.11 -8.51
C THR A 17 15.14 0.68 -8.72
N LEU A 18 14.53 0.04 -7.73
CA LEU A 18 13.12 -0.34 -7.74
C LEU A 18 12.21 0.89 -7.92
N PHE A 19 12.44 1.94 -7.13
CA PHE A 19 11.67 3.17 -7.21
C PHE A 19 11.76 3.80 -8.61
N ASN A 20 12.96 3.88 -9.18
CA ASN A 20 13.17 4.41 -10.52
C ASN A 20 12.47 3.56 -11.58
N ALA A 21 12.61 2.23 -11.53
CA ALA A 21 11.97 1.32 -12.48
C ALA A 21 10.43 1.45 -12.45
N ILE A 22 9.83 1.51 -11.26
CA ILE A 22 8.38 1.69 -11.12
C ILE A 22 7.94 3.07 -11.63
N THR A 23 8.68 4.13 -11.33
CA THR A 23 8.31 5.50 -11.72
C THR A 23 8.56 5.78 -13.21
N GLN A 24 9.56 5.15 -13.83
CA GLN A 24 9.81 5.22 -15.27
C GLN A 24 8.73 4.52 -16.10
N SER A 25 8.19 3.41 -15.59
CA SER A 25 7.10 2.69 -16.25
C SER A 25 5.73 3.38 -16.10
N SER A 26 5.66 4.49 -15.38
CA SER A 26 4.42 5.21 -15.09
C SER A 26 4.33 6.52 -15.86
N ILE A 27 3.11 6.98 -16.13
CA ILE A 27 2.87 8.28 -16.78
C ILE A 27 3.36 9.40 -15.86
N PRO A 28 4.01 10.47 -16.41
CA PRO A 28 4.50 11.57 -15.60
C PRO A 28 3.43 12.15 -14.69
N ALA A 29 3.79 12.41 -13.42
CA ALA A 29 2.89 12.91 -12.38
C ALA A 29 2.15 14.21 -12.78
N GLU A 30 2.69 14.99 -13.72
CA GLU A 30 2.11 16.20 -14.28
C GLU A 30 0.75 15.98 -14.96
N ASN A 31 0.48 14.75 -15.40
CA ASN A 31 -0.77 14.39 -16.07
C ASN A 31 -1.92 14.06 -15.08
N PHE A 32 -1.63 13.99 -13.77
CA PHE A 32 -2.65 13.72 -12.76
C PHE A 32 -3.10 15.00 -12.05
N PRO A 33 -4.41 15.27 -12.01
CA PRO A 33 -4.95 16.42 -11.27
C PRO A 33 -4.59 16.31 -9.77
N PHE A 34 -4.09 17.41 -9.18
CA PHE A 34 -3.77 17.53 -7.75
C PHE A 34 -2.55 16.74 -7.26
N CYS A 35 -1.64 16.29 -8.13
CA CYS A 35 -0.37 15.71 -7.73
C CYS A 35 0.67 16.81 -7.50
N THR A 36 1.22 16.88 -6.30
CA THR A 36 2.38 17.70 -5.98
C THR A 36 3.64 16.88 -6.26
N ILE A 37 4.57 17.40 -7.04
CA ILE A 37 5.87 16.76 -7.29
C ILE A 37 6.73 17.03 -6.06
N GLU A 38 6.93 16.05 -5.22
CA GLU A 38 7.87 16.09 -4.10
C GLU A 38 9.06 15.17 -4.39
N PRO A 39 10.28 15.54 -4.01
CA PRO A 39 11.43 14.64 -4.15
C PRO A 39 11.15 13.29 -3.49
N ASN A 40 11.54 12.20 -4.13
CA ASN A 40 11.36 10.82 -3.67
C ASN A 40 9.90 10.34 -3.55
N ILE A 41 8.92 11.02 -4.14
CA ILE A 41 7.55 10.55 -4.28
C ILE A 41 7.25 10.28 -5.74
N GLY A 42 6.95 9.02 -6.06
CA GLY A 42 6.47 8.58 -7.36
C GLY A 42 4.96 8.31 -7.32
N VAL A 43 4.24 8.88 -8.27
CA VAL A 43 2.81 8.57 -8.49
C VAL A 43 2.73 7.52 -9.56
N VAL A 44 2.23 6.34 -9.22
CA VAL A 44 2.18 5.19 -10.13
C VAL A 44 0.75 4.76 -10.38
N GLU A 45 0.44 4.37 -11.62
CA GLU A 45 -0.86 3.82 -11.95
C GLU A 45 -1.02 2.43 -11.35
N VAL A 46 -2.22 2.14 -10.86
CA VAL A 46 -2.58 0.79 -10.41
C VAL A 46 -3.09 0.02 -11.61
N PRO A 47 -2.38 -1.04 -12.04
CA PRO A 47 -2.80 -1.86 -13.17
C PRO A 47 -4.14 -2.53 -12.89
N ASP A 48 -5.15 -2.24 -13.72
CA ASP A 48 -6.49 -2.80 -13.59
C ASP A 48 -7.05 -3.13 -14.97
N PHE A 49 -7.12 -4.42 -15.29
CA PHE A 49 -7.60 -4.92 -16.59
C PHE A 49 -9.05 -4.52 -16.87
N ARG A 50 -9.84 -4.29 -15.82
CA ARG A 50 -11.26 -3.92 -15.94
C ARG A 50 -11.45 -2.59 -16.68
N LEU A 51 -10.49 -1.67 -16.59
CA LEU A 51 -10.55 -0.42 -17.36
C LEU A 51 -10.51 -0.66 -18.86
N ASN A 52 -9.71 -1.63 -19.32
CA ASN A 52 -9.62 -1.95 -20.74
C ASN A 52 -10.93 -2.56 -21.25
N GLU A 53 -11.50 -3.53 -20.52
CA GLU A 53 -12.78 -4.13 -20.86
C GLU A 53 -13.94 -3.14 -20.84
N LEU A 54 -13.98 -2.26 -19.84
CA LEU A 54 -14.96 -1.17 -19.78
C LEU A 54 -14.80 -0.19 -20.95
N GLN A 55 -13.55 0.13 -21.36
CA GLN A 55 -13.27 1.03 -22.44
C GLN A 55 -13.75 0.50 -23.81
N GLU A 56 -13.71 -0.80 -24.04
CA GLU A 56 -14.25 -1.42 -25.26
C GLU A 56 -15.76 -1.17 -25.43
N ILE A 57 -16.49 -1.15 -24.30
CA ILE A 57 -17.95 -0.91 -24.28
C ILE A 57 -18.25 0.59 -24.30
N VAL A 58 -17.64 1.35 -23.37
CA VAL A 58 -17.96 2.76 -23.12
C VAL A 58 -17.43 3.67 -24.22
N ARG A 59 -16.24 3.34 -24.77
CA ARG A 59 -15.52 4.13 -25.78
C ARG A 59 -15.35 5.58 -25.34
N ALA A 60 -14.97 5.77 -24.09
CA ALA A 60 -14.78 7.08 -23.49
C ALA A 60 -13.63 7.84 -24.18
N LYS A 61 -13.75 9.17 -24.23
CA LYS A 61 -12.68 10.04 -24.78
C LYS A 61 -11.43 10.04 -23.92
N LYS A 62 -11.58 9.80 -22.61
CA LYS A 62 -10.49 9.79 -21.65
C LYS A 62 -10.67 8.64 -20.67
N VAL A 63 -9.58 7.89 -20.41
CA VAL A 63 -9.51 6.85 -19.40
C VAL A 63 -8.57 7.31 -18.29
N ILE A 64 -8.99 7.22 -17.02
CA ILE A 64 -8.20 7.64 -15.88
C ILE A 64 -8.13 6.49 -14.87
N PRO A 65 -6.96 5.85 -14.70
CA PRO A 65 -6.75 4.80 -13.70
C PRO A 65 -6.67 5.36 -12.27
N THR A 66 -6.72 4.48 -11.29
CA THR A 66 -6.33 4.81 -9.92
C THR A 66 -4.82 4.93 -9.79
N THR A 67 -4.37 5.66 -8.79
CA THR A 67 -2.93 5.83 -8.52
C THR A 67 -2.57 5.49 -7.08
N LEU A 68 -1.33 5.03 -6.91
CA LEU A 68 -0.67 4.82 -5.62
C LEU A 68 0.56 5.72 -5.54
N ASN A 69 0.78 6.35 -4.38
CA ASN A 69 2.00 7.10 -4.14
C ASN A 69 3.04 6.15 -3.52
N LEU A 70 4.15 5.97 -4.23
CA LEU A 70 5.34 5.29 -3.70
C LEU A 70 6.33 6.34 -3.20
N VAL A 71 6.96 6.05 -2.07
CA VAL A 71 7.93 6.97 -1.45
C VAL A 71 9.23 6.22 -1.23
N ASP A 72 10.32 6.64 -1.88
CA ASP A 72 11.67 6.13 -1.58
C ASP A 72 12.14 6.74 -0.27
N ILE A 73 12.14 5.95 0.78
CA ILE A 73 12.61 6.37 2.10
C ILE A 73 14.10 6.04 2.19
N ALA A 74 14.93 7.07 2.22
CA ALA A 74 16.39 6.94 2.33
C ALA A 74 16.78 5.96 3.44
N GLY A 75 17.69 5.02 3.11
CA GLY A 75 17.98 3.84 3.91
C GLY A 75 18.42 4.12 5.36
N LEU A 76 18.09 3.18 6.24
CA LEU A 76 18.59 3.09 7.61
C LEU A 76 20.10 2.91 7.60
N VAL A 77 20.78 3.71 8.41
CA VAL A 77 22.14 3.41 8.87
C VAL A 77 22.00 2.71 10.23
N LYS A 78 22.69 1.58 10.42
CA LYS A 78 22.72 0.79 11.66
C LYS A 78 22.92 1.71 12.88
N GLY A 79 22.06 1.64 13.89
CA GLY A 79 22.13 2.49 15.07
C GLY A 79 21.30 3.79 15.01
N ALA A 80 20.42 3.95 14.06
CA ALA A 80 19.56 5.13 13.90
C ALA A 80 18.63 5.38 15.10
N SER A 81 18.27 4.34 15.86
CA SER A 81 17.48 4.44 17.10
C SER A 81 18.24 5.08 18.26
N ASN A 82 19.59 5.09 18.23
CA ASN A 82 20.43 5.60 19.32
C ASN A 82 20.70 7.12 19.29
N GLY A 83 19.93 7.90 18.51
CA GLY A 83 19.91 9.36 18.65
C GLY A 83 20.85 10.13 17.72
N GLU A 84 21.53 9.51 16.79
CA GLU A 84 22.25 10.22 15.74
C GLU A 84 21.27 10.68 14.64
N GLY A 85 21.07 11.96 14.50
CA GLY A 85 20.06 12.75 13.78
C GLY A 85 19.42 12.24 12.47
N LEU A 86 20.04 11.31 11.74
CA LEU A 86 19.48 10.70 10.52
C LEU A 86 18.39 9.65 10.80
N GLY A 87 18.45 8.94 11.93
CA GLY A 87 17.47 7.92 12.30
C GLY A 87 16.09 8.49 12.64
N ASN A 88 16.04 9.65 13.28
CA ASN A 88 14.77 10.28 13.63
C ASN A 88 14.01 10.78 12.38
N SER A 89 14.71 11.26 11.34
CA SER A 89 14.07 11.68 10.09
C SER A 89 13.52 10.48 9.31
N PHE A 90 14.24 9.35 9.28
CA PHE A 90 13.78 8.12 8.67
C PHE A 90 12.50 7.59 9.34
N LEU A 91 12.48 7.48 10.66
CA LEU A 91 11.31 7.06 11.43
C LEU A 91 10.14 8.04 11.29
N SER A 92 10.41 9.35 11.19
CA SER A 92 9.39 10.35 10.90
C SER A 92 8.76 10.14 9.53
N ASN A 93 9.57 9.90 8.49
CA ASN A 93 9.06 9.61 7.15
C ASN A 93 8.19 8.34 7.13
N ILE A 94 8.63 7.27 7.82
CA ILE A 94 7.81 6.04 7.93
C ILE A 94 6.48 6.34 8.63
N ARG A 95 6.41 7.23 9.63
CA ARG A 95 5.14 7.58 10.31
C ARG A 95 4.09 8.12 9.36
N GLU A 96 4.49 8.83 8.31
CA GLU A 96 3.58 9.38 7.31
C GLU A 96 3.07 8.34 6.29
N MET A 97 3.68 7.16 6.21
CA MET A 97 3.27 6.11 5.29
C MET A 97 2.04 5.37 5.80
N ASN A 98 1.23 4.86 4.86
CA ASN A 98 0.07 4.03 5.16
C ASN A 98 0.40 2.54 5.14
N ALA A 99 1.40 2.12 4.34
CA ALA A 99 1.96 0.78 4.27
C ALA A 99 3.45 0.83 3.96
N LEU A 100 4.15 -0.28 4.14
CA LEU A 100 5.59 -0.39 3.91
C LEU A 100 5.89 -1.56 2.96
N ALA A 101 6.71 -1.30 1.96
CA ALA A 101 7.31 -2.29 1.07
C ALA A 101 8.79 -2.47 1.47
N HIS A 102 9.10 -3.58 2.12
CA HIS A 102 10.43 -3.83 2.68
C HIS A 102 11.29 -4.61 1.68
N VAL A 103 12.24 -3.93 1.04
CA VAL A 103 13.17 -4.53 0.09
C VAL A 103 14.28 -5.24 0.83
N VAL A 104 14.45 -6.54 0.54
CA VAL A 104 15.47 -7.40 1.12
C VAL A 104 16.37 -7.94 0.01
N ARG A 105 17.68 -7.84 0.20
CA ARG A 105 18.67 -8.36 -0.73
C ARG A 105 18.80 -9.87 -0.59
N CYS A 106 18.49 -10.59 -1.67
CA CYS A 106 18.72 -12.02 -1.78
C CYS A 106 19.80 -12.37 -2.81
N PHE A 107 20.16 -11.42 -3.70
CA PHE A 107 21.13 -11.59 -4.79
C PHE A 107 22.57 -11.41 -4.33
N ASP A 108 23.48 -12.12 -4.98
CA ASP A 108 24.93 -11.95 -4.83
C ASP A 108 25.48 -11.06 -5.94
N ASP A 109 26.26 -10.06 -5.56
CA ASP A 109 27.05 -9.24 -6.46
C ASP A 109 28.29 -8.72 -5.71
N ASN A 110 29.47 -9.16 -6.15
CA ASN A 110 30.75 -8.81 -5.54
C ASN A 110 31.11 -7.32 -5.69
N ASN A 111 30.48 -6.62 -6.63
CA ASN A 111 30.68 -5.19 -6.86
C ASN A 111 29.82 -4.31 -5.94
N ILE A 112 28.84 -4.90 -5.27
CA ILE A 112 27.91 -4.20 -4.38
C ILE A 112 28.22 -4.59 -2.94
N THR A 113 28.79 -3.66 -2.19
CA THR A 113 29.14 -3.88 -0.78
C THR A 113 27.90 -4.12 0.07
N HIS A 114 27.90 -5.17 0.91
CA HIS A 114 26.91 -5.39 1.95
C HIS A 114 27.33 -4.70 3.25
N VAL A 115 26.37 -4.14 4.00
CA VAL A 115 26.65 -3.41 5.27
C VAL A 115 27.37 -4.28 6.30
N ASP A 116 26.98 -5.56 6.40
CA ASP A 116 27.57 -6.53 7.34
C ASP A 116 28.59 -7.46 6.65
N GLY A 117 28.96 -7.21 5.38
CA GLY A 117 29.94 -7.98 4.62
C GLY A 117 29.44 -9.33 4.09
N GLU A 118 28.36 -9.88 4.62
CA GLU A 118 27.78 -11.17 4.26
C GLU A 118 26.26 -11.05 4.08
N ILE A 119 25.71 -11.63 3.01
CA ILE A 119 24.28 -11.56 2.69
C ILE A 119 23.55 -12.60 3.52
N ASN A 120 22.56 -12.15 4.27
CA ASN A 120 21.64 -12.99 5.03
C ASN A 120 20.26 -12.31 5.08
N SER A 121 19.38 -12.76 4.21
CA SER A 121 18.06 -12.14 4.01
C SER A 121 17.19 -12.11 5.27
N THR A 122 17.24 -13.15 6.09
CA THR A 122 16.50 -13.21 7.36
C THR A 122 17.02 -12.19 8.36
N ARG A 123 18.35 -12.19 8.62
CA ARG A 123 18.99 -11.23 9.52
C ARG A 123 18.73 -9.79 9.07
N ASP A 124 18.85 -9.53 7.78
CA ASP A 124 18.69 -8.19 7.22
C ASP A 124 17.24 -7.69 7.36
N ALA A 125 16.26 -8.59 7.21
CA ALA A 125 14.86 -8.29 7.49
C ALA A 125 14.60 -8.04 8.99
N GLU A 126 15.19 -8.87 9.86
CA GLU A 126 15.07 -8.74 11.31
C GLU A 126 15.65 -7.42 11.84
N VAL A 127 16.78 -6.96 11.29
CA VAL A 127 17.39 -5.67 11.70
C VAL A 127 16.38 -4.52 11.54
N ILE A 128 15.72 -4.41 10.40
CA ILE A 128 14.71 -3.37 10.17
C ILE A 128 13.51 -3.55 11.10
N ASN A 129 13.03 -4.78 11.24
CA ASN A 129 11.88 -5.08 12.09
C ASN A 129 12.15 -4.71 13.56
N LEU A 130 13.34 -5.01 14.07
CA LEU A 130 13.76 -4.64 15.43
C LEU A 130 13.85 -3.11 15.61
N GLU A 131 14.37 -2.38 14.62
CA GLU A 131 14.40 -0.91 14.69
C GLU A 131 12.99 -0.29 14.78
N LEU A 132 12.01 -0.84 14.03
CA LEU A 132 10.62 -0.42 14.13
C LEU A 132 10.04 -0.73 15.52
N ILE A 133 10.32 -1.90 16.08
CA ILE A 133 9.90 -2.33 17.40
C ILE A 133 10.48 -1.38 18.48
N PHE A 134 11.79 -1.09 18.44
CA PHE A 134 12.43 -0.20 19.41
C PHE A 134 11.87 1.22 19.36
N ALA A 135 11.61 1.75 18.17
CA ALA A 135 10.99 3.07 18.00
C ALA A 135 9.57 3.13 18.60
N ASP A 136 8.80 2.06 18.45
CA ASP A 136 7.46 1.98 19.01
C ASP A 136 7.50 1.78 20.54
N LEU A 137 8.41 0.96 21.07
CA LEU A 137 8.63 0.81 22.51
C LEU A 137 8.99 2.15 23.16
N GLU A 138 9.88 2.94 22.56
CA GLU A 138 10.22 4.27 23.05
C GLU A 138 8.99 5.19 23.07
N THR A 139 8.19 5.17 22.00
CA THR A 139 6.97 5.99 21.88
C THR A 139 5.94 5.61 22.95
N LEU A 140 5.70 4.29 23.15
CA LEU A 140 4.73 3.79 24.12
C LEU A 140 5.19 4.01 25.55
N ASN A 141 6.46 3.81 25.87
CA ASN A 141 6.99 4.05 27.21
C ASN A 141 6.86 5.54 27.62
N LYS A 142 7.21 6.46 26.72
CA LYS A 142 6.99 7.92 26.96
C LYS A 142 5.51 8.26 27.17
N ARG A 143 4.59 7.60 26.47
CA ARG A 143 3.15 7.80 26.62
C ARG A 143 2.65 7.17 27.93
N LYS A 144 3.12 5.96 28.27
CA LYS A 144 2.82 5.25 29.52
C LYS A 144 3.14 6.11 30.73
N GLU A 145 4.34 6.67 30.81
CA GLU A 145 4.76 7.54 31.92
C GLU A 145 3.84 8.75 32.12
N LYS A 146 3.40 9.36 31.00
CA LYS A 146 2.49 10.52 31.05
C LYS A 146 1.11 10.13 31.57
N ILE A 147 0.57 8.98 31.14
CA ILE A 147 -0.75 8.49 31.53
C ILE A 147 -0.72 8.02 33.01
N GLU A 148 0.35 7.32 33.43
CA GLU A 148 0.51 6.88 34.79
C GLU A 148 0.48 8.04 35.82
N LYS A 149 1.12 9.16 35.47
CA LYS A 149 1.06 10.40 36.30
C LYS A 149 -0.37 10.94 36.42
N LYS A 150 -1.16 10.91 35.34
CA LYS A 150 -2.55 11.37 35.33
C LYS A 150 -3.48 10.39 36.11
N LEU A 151 -3.28 9.10 35.96
CA LEU A 151 -4.04 8.09 36.72
C LEU A 151 -3.84 8.25 38.23
N ARG A 152 -2.60 8.52 38.66
CA ARG A 152 -2.30 8.81 40.10
C ARG A 152 -2.95 10.10 40.56
N SER A 153 -3.28 11.05 39.69
CA SER A 153 -4.04 12.25 40.04
C SER A 153 -5.57 12.09 40.02
N GLY A 154 -6.08 10.85 39.75
CA GLY A 154 -7.49 10.51 39.85
C GLY A 154 -8.27 10.44 38.54
N ASP A 155 -7.62 10.58 37.37
CA ASP A 155 -8.24 10.48 36.07
C ASP A 155 -8.41 9.01 35.65
N LYS A 156 -9.61 8.43 35.97
CA LYS A 156 -9.92 7.02 35.74
C LYS A 156 -10.25 6.71 34.27
N ASP A 157 -10.54 7.72 33.46
CA ASP A 157 -10.95 7.53 32.05
C ASP A 157 -9.77 7.03 31.19
N LEU A 158 -8.54 7.19 31.68
CA LEU A 158 -7.32 6.72 31.02
C LEU A 158 -6.94 5.26 31.31
N ALA A 159 -7.70 4.55 32.16
CA ALA A 159 -7.36 3.17 32.54
C ALA A 159 -7.36 2.20 31.35
N ASN A 160 -8.32 2.35 30.43
CA ASN A 160 -8.36 1.54 29.22
C ASN A 160 -7.17 1.83 28.30
N GLU A 161 -6.84 3.10 28.09
CA GLU A 161 -5.67 3.48 27.29
C GLU A 161 -4.37 2.92 27.89
N PHE A 162 -4.22 2.98 29.20
CA PHE A 162 -3.07 2.43 29.91
C PHE A 162 -2.93 0.92 29.70
N SER A 163 -4.03 0.17 29.85
CA SER A 163 -4.06 -1.28 29.61
C SER A 163 -3.68 -1.63 28.16
N LEU A 164 -4.18 -0.87 27.17
CA LEU A 164 -3.84 -1.08 25.77
C LEU A 164 -2.36 -0.81 25.48
N ILE A 165 -1.77 0.22 26.13
CA ILE A 165 -0.33 0.49 26.03
C ILE A 165 0.48 -0.68 26.59
N GLU A 166 0.13 -1.19 27.77
CA GLU A 166 0.83 -2.33 28.38
C GLU A 166 0.77 -3.58 27.49
N ASN A 167 -0.39 -3.86 26.89
CA ASN A 167 -0.56 -4.97 25.96
C ASN A 167 0.32 -4.80 24.71
N CYS A 168 0.35 -3.60 24.12
CA CYS A 168 1.23 -3.31 22.98
C CYS A 168 2.71 -3.47 23.35
N ILE A 169 3.15 -2.94 24.49
CA ILE A 169 4.54 -3.09 24.98
C ILE A 169 4.89 -4.56 25.13
N LYS A 170 4.05 -5.37 25.79
CA LYS A 170 4.29 -6.81 25.94
C LYS A 170 4.41 -7.53 24.61
N THR A 171 3.58 -7.19 23.63
CA THR A 171 3.66 -7.75 22.26
C THR A 171 5.00 -7.41 21.62
N LEU A 172 5.42 -6.15 21.67
CA LEU A 172 6.68 -5.69 21.09
C LEU A 172 7.91 -6.28 21.80
N GLU A 173 7.91 -6.38 23.13
CA GLU A 173 8.98 -7.01 23.90
C GLU A 173 9.15 -8.50 23.59
N SER A 174 8.08 -9.17 23.15
CA SER A 174 8.16 -10.56 22.65
C SER A 174 8.67 -10.68 21.21
N GLY A 175 9.07 -9.56 20.58
CA GLY A 175 9.56 -9.50 19.19
C GLY A 175 8.48 -9.54 18.11
N ASN A 176 7.21 -9.38 18.50
CA ASN A 176 6.08 -9.41 17.56
C ASN A 176 5.59 -8.00 17.23
N PHE A 177 5.00 -7.84 16.06
CA PHE A 177 4.35 -6.60 15.63
C PHE A 177 2.96 -6.47 16.25
N VAL A 178 2.55 -5.22 16.50
CA VAL A 178 1.18 -4.93 16.93
C VAL A 178 0.24 -5.08 15.74
N ASN A 179 -0.63 -6.10 15.80
CA ASN A 179 -1.61 -6.32 14.74
C ASN A 179 -2.94 -5.65 15.08
N ILE A 180 -3.36 -4.69 14.24
CA ILE A 180 -4.63 -3.97 14.44
C ILE A 180 -5.85 -4.89 14.36
N SER A 181 -5.77 -6.01 13.63
CA SER A 181 -6.88 -6.97 13.53
C SER A 181 -7.19 -7.74 14.80
N ASP A 182 -6.26 -7.74 15.78
CA ASP A 182 -6.48 -8.40 17.08
C ASP A 182 -7.46 -7.63 17.98
N TYR A 183 -7.82 -6.42 17.57
CA TYR A 183 -8.70 -5.54 18.33
C TYR A 183 -10.05 -5.38 17.61
N SER A 184 -11.11 -5.93 18.20
CA SER A 184 -12.48 -5.89 17.64
C SER A 184 -13.32 -4.69 18.12
N ASN A 185 -12.97 -4.11 19.27
CA ASN A 185 -13.68 -2.97 19.84
C ASN A 185 -13.33 -1.68 19.10
N LYS A 186 -14.35 -0.94 18.64
CA LYS A 186 -14.16 0.33 17.90
C LYS A 186 -13.45 1.40 18.70
N GLU A 187 -13.64 1.45 20.02
CA GLU A 187 -12.97 2.43 20.89
C GLU A 187 -11.50 2.09 21.05
N ASP A 188 -11.16 0.83 21.30
CA ASP A 188 -9.78 0.34 21.41
C ASP A 188 -9.02 0.56 20.11
N LEU A 189 -9.65 0.25 18.96
CA LEU A 189 -9.09 0.53 17.64
C LEU A 189 -8.77 2.02 17.42
N LYS A 190 -9.65 2.92 17.90
CA LYS A 190 -9.41 4.37 17.81
C LYS A 190 -8.22 4.78 18.67
N ILE A 191 -8.10 4.23 19.89
CA ILE A 191 -6.99 4.50 20.81
C ILE A 191 -5.68 4.00 20.20
N ILE A 192 -5.61 2.74 19.76
CA ILE A 192 -4.40 2.14 19.17
C ILE A 192 -3.94 2.89 17.92
N LYS A 193 -4.87 3.27 17.04
CA LYS A 193 -4.55 4.12 15.88
C LYS A 193 -3.96 5.48 16.29
N SER A 194 -4.36 6.01 17.46
CA SER A 194 -3.81 7.27 17.98
C SER A 194 -2.35 7.16 18.43
N PHE A 195 -1.85 5.94 18.67
CA PHE A 195 -0.44 5.71 19.02
C PHE A 195 0.49 5.88 17.82
N GLN A 196 -0.03 5.78 16.60
CA GLN A 196 0.71 5.88 15.34
C GLN A 196 1.93 4.95 15.27
N LEU A 197 1.75 3.71 15.73
CA LEU A 197 2.80 2.71 15.75
C LEU A 197 3.28 2.38 14.35
N LEU A 198 4.59 2.23 14.19
CA LEU A 198 5.22 1.82 12.93
C LEU A 198 4.94 0.34 12.65
N THR A 199 5.00 -0.49 13.69
CA THR A 199 4.74 -1.93 13.62
C THR A 199 3.27 -2.26 13.35
N ALA A 200 2.35 -1.33 13.59
CA ALA A 200 0.92 -1.48 13.29
C ALA A 200 0.56 -1.20 11.82
N LYS A 201 1.52 -0.77 11.03
CA LYS A 201 1.34 -0.55 9.58
C LYS A 201 1.43 -1.88 8.84
N PRO A 202 0.62 -2.07 7.78
CA PRO A 202 0.78 -3.21 6.88
C PRO A 202 2.16 -3.21 6.24
N ILE A 203 2.85 -4.37 6.25
CA ILE A 203 4.19 -4.55 5.66
C ILE A 203 4.16 -5.81 4.79
N PHE A 204 4.87 -5.77 3.67
CA PHE A 204 5.23 -6.93 2.86
C PHE A 204 6.68 -6.85 2.42
N PHE A 205 7.29 -8.00 2.16
CA PHE A 205 8.67 -8.08 1.68
C PHE A 205 8.74 -8.07 0.16
N ILE A 206 9.78 -7.42 -0.35
CA ILE A 206 10.21 -7.51 -1.74
C ILE A 206 11.59 -8.17 -1.73
N ALA A 207 11.65 -9.44 -2.11
CA ALA A 207 12.89 -10.19 -2.25
C ALA A 207 13.56 -9.82 -3.58
N ASN A 208 14.64 -9.05 -3.54
CA ASN A 208 15.45 -8.77 -4.72
C ASN A 208 16.41 -9.94 -5.00
N VAL A 209 16.12 -10.69 -6.03
CA VAL A 209 16.78 -11.95 -6.37
C VAL A 209 17.65 -11.87 -7.63
N SER A 210 18.49 -12.88 -7.83
CA SER A 210 19.18 -13.20 -9.08
C SER A 210 19.03 -14.70 -9.37
N GLU A 211 19.53 -15.16 -10.52
CA GLU A 211 19.38 -16.56 -10.97
C GLU A 211 20.33 -17.56 -10.27
N THR A 212 21.10 -17.12 -9.27
CA THR A 212 22.08 -17.96 -8.57
C THR A 212 21.43 -18.88 -7.54
N GLU A 213 22.06 -20.04 -7.27
CA GLU A 213 21.63 -20.96 -6.20
C GLU A 213 21.65 -20.30 -4.82
N SER A 214 22.64 -19.46 -4.55
CA SER A 214 22.74 -18.69 -3.31
C SER A 214 21.56 -17.73 -3.13
N SER A 215 21.16 -17.03 -4.20
CA SER A 215 19.98 -16.18 -4.19
C SER A 215 18.71 -16.97 -3.89
N ARG A 216 18.56 -18.15 -4.48
CA ARG A 216 17.39 -19.02 -4.22
C ARG A 216 17.34 -19.49 -2.77
N LYS A 217 18.51 -19.82 -2.17
CA LYS A 217 18.58 -20.15 -0.75
C LYS A 217 18.16 -18.97 0.13
N ASN A 218 18.71 -17.78 -0.10
CA ASN A 218 18.34 -16.57 0.65
C ASN A 218 16.84 -16.25 0.52
N LEU A 219 16.25 -16.46 -0.66
CA LEU A 219 14.80 -16.30 -0.88
C LEU A 219 13.99 -17.28 -0.04
N ASN A 220 14.37 -18.56 0.01
CA ASN A 220 13.69 -19.59 0.80
C ASN A 220 13.78 -19.27 2.30
N ASP A 221 14.95 -18.85 2.79
CA ASP A 221 15.16 -18.43 4.17
C ASP A 221 14.25 -17.22 4.54
N LEU A 222 14.09 -16.27 3.61
CA LEU A 222 13.18 -15.13 3.79
C LEU A 222 11.71 -15.56 3.79
N TRP A 223 11.29 -16.49 2.92
CA TRP A 223 9.92 -17.03 2.92
C TRP A 223 9.59 -17.74 4.22
N ASP A 224 10.50 -18.56 4.74
CA ASP A 224 10.32 -19.24 6.02
C ASP A 224 10.21 -18.26 7.18
N TYR A 225 10.98 -17.18 7.16
CA TYR A 225 10.89 -16.10 8.13
C TYR A 225 9.55 -15.34 8.00
N ALA A 226 9.20 -14.90 6.81
CA ALA A 226 7.97 -14.16 6.55
C ALA A 226 6.72 -14.94 6.97
N LYS A 227 6.69 -16.25 6.70
CA LYS A 227 5.61 -17.14 7.12
C LYS A 227 5.45 -17.19 8.64
N LYS A 228 6.56 -17.19 9.41
CA LYS A 228 6.50 -17.19 10.89
C LYS A 228 5.87 -15.93 11.46
N ILE A 229 6.08 -14.79 10.80
CA ILE A 229 5.56 -13.48 11.22
C ILE A 229 4.30 -13.06 10.44
N ASN A 230 3.69 -13.98 9.67
CA ASN A 230 2.49 -13.76 8.87
C ASN A 230 2.59 -12.55 7.92
N GLN A 231 3.72 -12.44 7.22
CA GLN A 231 3.96 -11.45 6.18
C GLN A 231 4.16 -12.12 4.82
N GLU A 232 3.85 -11.39 3.75
CA GLU A 232 3.98 -11.88 2.39
C GLU A 232 5.30 -11.45 1.77
N VAL A 233 5.78 -12.24 0.80
CA VAL A 233 7.01 -11.97 0.03
C VAL A 233 6.69 -11.96 -1.46
N ILE A 234 7.12 -10.91 -2.15
CA ILE A 234 7.11 -10.82 -3.61
C ILE A 234 8.55 -10.98 -4.10
N GLU A 235 8.77 -11.96 -4.95
CA GLU A 235 10.04 -12.19 -5.63
C GLU A 235 10.17 -11.25 -6.82
N VAL A 236 11.29 -10.54 -6.94
CA VAL A 236 11.57 -9.61 -8.04
C VAL A 236 13.04 -9.61 -8.40
N GLN A 237 13.35 -9.69 -9.68
CA GLN A 237 14.68 -9.37 -10.22
C GLN A 237 14.69 -7.88 -10.59
N ILE A 238 15.02 -7.00 -9.63
CA ILE A 238 14.91 -5.55 -9.81
C ILE A 238 15.72 -5.04 -11.01
N LYS A 239 16.89 -5.64 -11.28
CA LYS A 239 17.73 -5.26 -12.42
C LYS A 239 17.03 -5.57 -13.75
N LEU A 240 16.40 -6.74 -13.87
CA LEU A 240 15.63 -7.13 -15.04
C LEU A 240 14.43 -6.21 -15.25
N GLU A 241 13.72 -5.89 -14.16
CA GLU A 241 12.58 -4.97 -14.21
C GLU A 241 12.99 -3.56 -14.64
N GLU A 242 14.17 -3.07 -14.23
CA GLU A 242 14.72 -1.79 -14.68
C GLU A 242 15.02 -1.81 -16.19
N GLU A 243 15.55 -2.92 -16.72
CA GLU A 243 15.78 -3.12 -18.14
C GLU A 243 14.45 -3.12 -18.92
N ILE A 244 13.44 -3.89 -18.44
CA ILE A 244 12.09 -3.94 -19.04
C ILE A 244 11.43 -2.55 -19.01
N ALA A 245 11.57 -1.80 -17.92
CA ALA A 245 10.98 -0.47 -17.79
C ALA A 245 11.58 0.55 -18.78
N SER A 246 12.79 0.31 -19.26
CA SER A 246 13.48 1.17 -20.23
C SER A 246 13.11 0.90 -21.70
N LEU A 247 12.42 -0.23 -21.98
CA LEU A 247 11.97 -0.62 -23.33
C LEU A 247 10.75 0.21 -23.76
N ASP A 248 10.60 0.37 -25.06
CA ASP A 248 9.34 0.90 -25.60
C ASP A 248 8.20 -0.14 -25.46
N GLU A 249 6.96 0.29 -25.64
CA GLU A 249 5.78 -0.55 -25.41
C GLU A 249 5.74 -1.82 -26.29
N GLN A 250 6.29 -1.75 -27.52
CA GLN A 250 6.31 -2.91 -28.41
C GLN A 250 7.40 -3.89 -27.99
N ASP A 251 8.60 -3.41 -27.79
CA ASP A 251 9.75 -4.22 -27.35
C ASP A 251 9.49 -4.87 -25.98
N LYS A 252 8.83 -4.15 -25.07
CA LYS A 252 8.40 -4.66 -23.77
C LYS A 252 7.43 -5.84 -23.91
N LYS A 253 6.44 -5.70 -24.78
CA LYS A 253 5.45 -6.75 -25.02
C LYS A 253 6.11 -8.01 -25.61
N ASP A 254 6.96 -7.81 -26.63
CA ASP A 254 7.67 -8.90 -27.30
C ASP A 254 8.63 -9.61 -26.32
N PHE A 255 9.31 -8.85 -25.44
CA PHE A 255 10.18 -9.40 -24.40
C PHE A 255 9.40 -10.26 -23.38
N LEU A 256 8.28 -9.74 -22.85
CA LEU A 256 7.46 -10.47 -21.89
C LEU A 256 6.90 -11.77 -22.49
N GLU A 257 6.47 -11.75 -23.78
CA GLU A 257 5.99 -12.92 -24.49
C GLU A 257 7.11 -13.96 -24.67
N LEU A 258 8.32 -13.52 -25.06
CA LEU A 258 9.49 -14.37 -25.24
C LEU A 258 9.89 -15.10 -23.95
N GLU A 259 9.88 -14.38 -22.83
CA GLU A 259 10.26 -14.91 -21.51
C GLU A 259 9.09 -15.66 -20.80
N GLY A 260 7.90 -15.67 -21.41
CA GLY A 260 6.72 -16.30 -20.82
C GLY A 260 6.23 -15.61 -19.55
N ILE A 261 6.50 -14.31 -19.42
CA ILE A 261 6.10 -13.48 -18.29
C ILE A 261 4.74 -12.86 -18.59
N GLU A 262 3.72 -13.21 -17.83
CA GLU A 262 2.36 -12.69 -18.03
C GLU A 262 2.26 -11.17 -17.73
N GLU A 263 2.93 -10.72 -16.65
CA GLU A 263 3.01 -9.30 -16.29
C GLU A 263 4.33 -8.97 -15.56
N PRO A 264 4.84 -7.74 -15.70
CA PRO A 264 6.01 -7.28 -14.94
C PRO A 264 5.82 -7.45 -13.43
N ALA A 265 6.89 -7.83 -12.71
CA ALA A 265 6.82 -7.98 -11.26
C ALA A 265 6.54 -6.65 -10.55
N LEU A 266 6.90 -5.52 -11.15
CA LEU A 266 6.53 -4.19 -10.67
C LEU A 266 5.02 -4.01 -10.50
N ASN A 267 4.22 -4.54 -11.42
CA ASN A 267 2.75 -4.50 -11.34
C ASN A 267 2.25 -5.27 -10.12
N LYS A 268 2.87 -6.42 -9.81
CA LYS A 268 2.54 -7.22 -8.61
C LYS A 268 2.80 -6.43 -7.33
N ILE A 269 3.90 -5.66 -7.28
CA ILE A 269 4.23 -4.79 -6.14
C ILE A 269 3.16 -3.71 -5.96
N ILE A 270 2.76 -3.03 -7.04
CA ILE A 270 1.74 -1.98 -7.00
C ILE A 270 0.40 -2.55 -6.53
N LYS A 271 -0.04 -3.66 -7.14
CA LYS A 271 -1.28 -4.35 -6.75
C LYS A 271 -1.25 -4.79 -5.28
N LYS A 272 -0.11 -5.35 -4.81
CA LYS A 272 0.03 -5.76 -3.41
C LYS A 272 0.00 -4.57 -2.46
N GLY A 273 0.70 -3.48 -2.78
CA GLY A 273 0.62 -2.25 -1.99
C GLY A 273 -0.81 -1.72 -1.88
N TYR A 274 -1.59 -1.83 -2.95
CA TYR A 274 -2.99 -1.44 -2.98
C TYR A 274 -3.87 -2.36 -2.11
N GLU A 275 -3.67 -3.67 -2.22
CA GLU A 275 -4.39 -4.70 -1.46
C GLU A 275 -4.17 -4.59 0.05
N ILE A 276 -2.90 -4.50 0.51
CA ILE A 276 -2.59 -4.45 1.94
C ILE A 276 -3.03 -3.16 2.61
N LEU A 277 -3.22 -2.10 1.83
CA LEU A 277 -3.83 -0.85 2.29
C LEU A 277 -5.34 -1.00 2.50
N GLY A 278 -5.93 -2.15 2.15
CA GLY A 278 -7.35 -2.40 2.20
C GLY A 278 -8.12 -1.46 1.28
N LEU A 279 -7.60 -1.27 0.05
CA LEU A 279 -8.20 -0.41 -0.95
C LEU A 279 -9.01 -1.25 -1.94
N ASP A 280 -10.15 -0.70 -2.35
CA ASP A 280 -11.01 -1.21 -3.42
C ASP A 280 -11.14 -0.12 -4.50
N THR A 281 -11.53 -0.53 -5.69
CA THR A 281 -11.74 0.35 -6.83
C THR A 281 -13.21 0.32 -7.25
N PHE A 282 -13.81 1.48 -7.47
CA PHE A 282 -15.07 1.60 -8.20
C PHE A 282 -14.89 2.47 -9.44
N PHE A 283 -15.82 2.38 -10.37
CA PHE A 283 -15.74 3.07 -11.65
C PHE A 283 -16.89 4.05 -11.84
N THR A 284 -16.60 5.14 -12.56
CA THR A 284 -17.62 5.97 -13.20
C THR A 284 -17.42 5.86 -14.70
N ALA A 285 -18.46 5.48 -15.41
CA ALA A 285 -18.43 5.22 -16.85
C ALA A 285 -19.33 6.19 -17.61
N GLY A 286 -18.75 6.95 -18.51
CA GLY A 286 -19.46 7.89 -19.35
C GLY A 286 -18.71 8.19 -20.67
N PRO A 287 -19.40 8.75 -21.68
CA PRO A 287 -18.80 8.96 -23.01
C PRO A 287 -17.62 9.94 -23.02
N ASN A 288 -17.54 10.84 -22.05
CA ASN A 288 -16.44 11.79 -21.95
C ASN A 288 -15.28 11.25 -21.09
N GLU A 289 -15.59 10.50 -20.03
CA GLU A 289 -14.61 9.99 -19.08
C GLU A 289 -15.03 8.63 -18.55
N LEU A 290 -14.10 7.68 -18.59
CA LEU A 290 -14.11 6.44 -17.82
C LEU A 290 -13.04 6.57 -16.75
N ARG A 291 -13.42 6.45 -15.48
CA ARG A 291 -12.47 6.68 -14.39
C ARG A 291 -12.61 5.66 -13.29
N ALA A 292 -11.48 5.17 -12.84
CA ALA A 292 -11.34 4.37 -11.64
C ALA A 292 -11.09 5.26 -10.41
N TRP A 293 -11.74 4.94 -9.30
CA TRP A 293 -11.68 5.68 -8.06
C TRP A 293 -11.28 4.77 -6.90
N THR A 294 -10.30 5.21 -6.13
CA THR A 294 -9.84 4.49 -4.94
C THR A 294 -10.74 4.78 -3.75
N LEU A 295 -11.16 3.75 -3.05
CA LEU A 295 -11.82 3.88 -1.74
C LEU A 295 -11.29 2.86 -0.75
N LYS A 296 -11.52 3.09 0.53
CA LYS A 296 -11.23 2.11 1.57
C LYS A 296 -12.27 1.00 1.55
N ARG A 297 -11.83 -0.24 1.65
CA ARG A 297 -12.72 -1.40 1.79
C ARG A 297 -13.72 -1.18 2.91
N GLY A 298 -14.98 -1.51 2.65
CA GLY A 298 -16.07 -1.27 3.59
C GLY A 298 -16.60 0.16 3.64
N SER A 299 -16.21 1.03 2.69
CA SER A 299 -16.74 2.40 2.59
C SER A 299 -18.20 2.40 2.19
N LEU A 300 -18.97 3.32 2.77
CA LEU A 300 -20.38 3.53 2.45
C LEU A 300 -20.56 4.42 1.20
N ALA A 301 -21.72 4.35 0.56
CA ALA A 301 -22.05 5.10 -0.66
C ALA A 301 -21.79 6.62 -0.58
N PRO A 302 -22.12 7.34 0.50
CA PRO A 302 -21.76 8.75 0.60
C PRO A 302 -20.25 9.00 0.59
N GLN A 303 -19.45 8.10 1.23
CA GLN A 303 -18.00 8.22 1.26
C GLN A 303 -17.38 7.96 -0.13
N ALA A 304 -17.95 7.02 -0.90
CA ALA A 304 -17.56 6.79 -2.28
C ALA A 304 -17.88 8.01 -3.16
N ALA A 305 -19.07 8.61 -3.02
CA ALA A 305 -19.43 9.86 -3.68
C ALA A 305 -18.47 11.00 -3.33
N GLY A 306 -18.04 11.07 -2.07
CA GLY A 306 -17.06 12.03 -1.55
C GLY A 306 -15.67 11.92 -2.18
N ARG A 307 -15.32 10.75 -2.74
CA ARG A 307 -14.07 10.58 -3.51
C ARG A 307 -14.08 11.37 -4.81
N ILE A 308 -15.26 11.60 -5.37
CA ILE A 308 -15.44 12.40 -6.58
C ILE A 308 -15.43 13.89 -6.23
N HIS A 309 -16.29 14.28 -5.27
CA HIS A 309 -16.39 15.67 -4.79
C HIS A 309 -17.06 15.71 -3.41
N THR A 310 -16.62 16.63 -2.54
CA THR A 310 -17.21 16.80 -1.18
C THR A 310 -18.69 17.13 -1.20
N ASP A 311 -19.16 17.85 -2.23
CA ASP A 311 -20.58 18.17 -2.37
C ASP A 311 -21.42 16.93 -2.70
N PHE A 312 -20.85 15.94 -3.41
CA PHE A 312 -21.54 14.67 -3.66
C PHE A 312 -21.76 13.88 -2.37
N GLU A 313 -20.82 13.94 -1.42
CA GLU A 313 -20.97 13.33 -0.10
C GLU A 313 -22.06 14.04 0.71
N ARG A 314 -22.02 15.37 0.77
CA ARG A 314 -22.98 16.19 1.54
C ARG A 314 -24.39 16.08 1.01
N GLY A 315 -24.54 16.19 -0.31
CA GLY A 315 -25.83 16.17 -1.00
C GLY A 315 -26.28 14.77 -1.42
N PHE A 316 -25.63 13.67 -0.96
CA PHE A 316 -25.94 12.32 -1.42
C PHE A 316 -27.40 11.93 -1.22
N ILE A 317 -28.04 11.49 -2.30
CA ILE A 317 -29.42 10.99 -2.31
C ILE A 317 -29.42 9.48 -2.47
N LYS A 318 -28.84 8.98 -3.56
CA LYS A 318 -28.73 7.55 -3.91
C LYS A 318 -27.64 7.32 -4.95
N ALA A 319 -27.22 6.09 -5.09
CA ALA A 319 -26.35 5.65 -6.16
C ALA A 319 -27.05 4.62 -7.06
N GLU A 320 -26.88 4.74 -8.36
CA GLU A 320 -27.21 3.72 -9.34
C GLU A 320 -25.98 2.86 -9.52
N ILE A 321 -26.07 1.56 -9.18
CA ILE A 321 -24.93 0.64 -9.13
C ILE A 321 -25.14 -0.55 -10.06
N ILE A 322 -24.13 -0.88 -10.83
CA ILE A 322 -24.05 -2.10 -11.64
C ILE A 322 -22.73 -2.78 -11.26
N SER A 323 -22.72 -4.11 -11.06
CA SER A 323 -21.44 -4.82 -10.87
C SER A 323 -20.65 -4.86 -12.18
N PHE A 324 -19.32 -4.96 -12.08
CA PHE A 324 -18.47 -5.08 -13.25
C PHE A 324 -18.89 -6.25 -14.15
N GLU A 325 -19.14 -7.42 -13.56
CA GLU A 325 -19.52 -8.62 -14.29
C GLU A 325 -20.84 -8.44 -15.04
N ASP A 326 -21.85 -7.82 -14.41
CA ASP A 326 -23.13 -7.53 -15.06
C ASP A 326 -22.96 -6.49 -16.17
N TYR A 327 -22.12 -5.45 -15.95
CA TYR A 327 -21.88 -4.42 -16.94
C TYR A 327 -21.26 -4.97 -18.23
N ILE A 328 -20.25 -5.85 -18.10
CA ILE A 328 -19.62 -6.53 -19.23
C ILE A 328 -20.59 -7.51 -19.91
N SER A 329 -21.26 -8.36 -19.12
CA SER A 329 -22.14 -9.41 -19.64
C SER A 329 -23.32 -8.89 -20.44
N PHE A 330 -23.85 -7.71 -20.06
CA PHE A 330 -25.01 -7.09 -20.72
C PHE A 330 -24.65 -5.92 -21.65
N GLY A 331 -23.36 -5.72 -21.94
CA GLY A 331 -22.90 -4.73 -22.92
C GLY A 331 -23.11 -3.27 -22.50
N GLY A 332 -22.99 -2.99 -21.19
CA GLY A 332 -23.04 -1.64 -20.64
C GLY A 332 -24.29 -1.30 -19.84
N GLU A 333 -24.46 -0.01 -19.54
CA GLU A 333 -25.52 0.48 -18.64
C GLU A 333 -26.95 0.16 -19.17
N ALA A 334 -27.20 0.39 -20.46
CA ALA A 334 -28.51 0.17 -21.06
C ALA A 334 -28.94 -1.30 -20.97
N GLY A 335 -28.08 -2.22 -21.41
CA GLY A 335 -28.36 -3.66 -21.35
C GLY A 335 -28.49 -4.16 -19.91
N SER A 336 -27.65 -3.69 -19.00
CA SER A 336 -27.77 -4.04 -17.57
C SER A 336 -29.09 -3.55 -16.97
N LYS A 337 -29.56 -2.36 -17.34
CA LYS A 337 -30.85 -1.83 -16.90
C LYS A 337 -32.03 -2.61 -17.43
N GLU A 338 -32.03 -2.97 -18.72
CA GLU A 338 -33.07 -3.79 -19.35
C GLU A 338 -33.18 -5.19 -18.70
N ASN A 339 -32.05 -5.74 -18.24
CA ASN A 339 -31.99 -7.01 -17.56
C ASN A 339 -32.15 -6.93 -16.03
N GLY A 340 -32.53 -5.76 -15.49
CA GLY A 340 -32.82 -5.57 -14.07
C GLY A 340 -31.58 -5.63 -13.16
N LYS A 341 -30.38 -5.39 -13.70
CA LYS A 341 -29.11 -5.45 -12.98
C LYS A 341 -28.66 -4.10 -12.41
N LEU A 342 -29.30 -3.00 -12.83
CA LEU A 342 -29.07 -1.69 -12.24
C LEU A 342 -29.83 -1.61 -10.91
N ARG A 343 -29.06 -1.47 -9.82
CA ARG A 343 -29.55 -1.38 -8.45
C ARG A 343 -29.58 0.09 -8.00
N LEU A 344 -30.60 0.44 -7.21
CA LEU A 344 -30.68 1.74 -6.55
C LEU A 344 -30.30 1.56 -5.08
N GLU A 345 -29.17 2.13 -4.70
CA GLU A 345 -28.59 1.93 -3.38
C GLU A 345 -28.62 3.23 -2.56
N GLY A 346 -28.93 3.09 -1.27
CA GLY A 346 -29.01 4.18 -0.30
C GLY A 346 -27.69 4.45 0.44
N LYS A 347 -27.77 5.26 1.50
CA LYS A 347 -26.62 5.71 2.29
C LYS A 347 -25.85 4.58 3.00
N ASP A 348 -26.53 3.48 3.31
CA ASP A 348 -25.97 2.38 4.07
C ASP A 348 -25.33 1.30 3.17
N TYR A 349 -25.35 1.50 1.85
CA TYR A 349 -24.72 0.57 0.92
C TYR A 349 -23.21 0.58 1.09
N ILE A 350 -22.65 -0.62 1.31
CA ILE A 350 -21.21 -0.82 1.34
C ILE A 350 -20.74 -1.12 -0.09
N PHE A 351 -19.92 -0.24 -0.61
CA PHE A 351 -19.32 -0.40 -1.94
C PHE A 351 -18.49 -1.67 -2.04
N LYS A 352 -18.59 -2.32 -3.20
CA LYS A 352 -17.80 -3.49 -3.55
C LYS A 352 -16.76 -3.12 -4.58
N ASP A 353 -15.63 -3.84 -4.56
CA ASP A 353 -14.61 -3.71 -5.59
C ASP A 353 -15.20 -4.06 -6.96
N GLY A 354 -15.03 -3.19 -7.94
CA GLY A 354 -15.57 -3.34 -9.29
C GLY A 354 -16.97 -2.72 -9.53
N ASP A 355 -17.62 -2.12 -8.54
CA ASP A 355 -18.90 -1.45 -8.76
C ASP A 355 -18.75 -0.29 -9.76
N ILE A 356 -19.66 -0.23 -10.75
CA ILE A 356 -19.83 0.94 -11.62
C ILE A 356 -20.97 1.79 -11.06
N ALA A 357 -20.67 3.06 -10.78
CA ALA A 357 -21.56 3.93 -10.02
C ALA A 357 -21.94 5.21 -10.76
N HIS A 358 -23.22 5.59 -10.64
CA HIS A 358 -23.72 6.91 -10.99
C HIS A 358 -24.43 7.51 -9.78
N PHE A 359 -23.88 8.60 -9.23
CA PHE A 359 -24.40 9.24 -8.02
C PHE A 359 -25.46 10.28 -8.33
N LYS A 360 -26.56 10.26 -7.58
CA LYS A 360 -27.59 11.32 -7.55
C LYS A 360 -27.42 12.10 -6.25
N PHE A 361 -27.26 13.39 -6.39
CA PHE A 361 -27.04 14.30 -5.26
C PHE A 361 -27.77 15.63 -5.50
N ASN A 362 -27.98 16.36 -4.42
CA ASN A 362 -28.54 17.71 -4.45
C ASN A 362 -27.77 18.57 -3.44
N VAL A 363 -27.25 19.71 -3.90
CA VAL A 363 -26.46 20.66 -3.10
C VAL A 363 -27.21 22.01 -3.05
#